data_cfd115ae95e953633ef5dd367d75123b
#
_entry.id   cfd115ae95e953633ef5dd367d75123b
#
_cell.length_a   1.000
_cell.length_b   1.000
_cell.length_c   1.000
_cell.angle_alpha   90.00
_cell.angle_beta   90.00
_cell.angle_gamma   90.00
#
_symmetry.space_group_name_H-M   'P 1'
#
loop_
_entity.id
_entity.type
_entity.pdbx_description
1 polymer ?
#
loop_
_entity_poly.entity_id
_entity_poly.type
_entity_poly.pdbx_seq_one_letter_code
_entity_poly.pdbx_strand_id
1 'polypeptide(L)' 'MKDIKTVNADILVGQLVAEHPETIETLISHGMHCLGCPSSQAESLKDACFVHGLEPDKVLEAVNKAIAEKAREA' A
#
# COMPACT_ATOMS: atom_id res chain seq x y z
N MET A 1 -7.50 -21.05 -12.07
CA MET A 1 -6.56 -20.19 -11.36
C MET A 1 -7.29 -19.02 -10.71
N LYS A 2 -6.98 -18.77 -9.46
CA LYS A 2 -7.62 -17.68 -8.74
C LYS A 2 -6.96 -16.35 -9.06
N ASP A 3 -7.77 -15.35 -9.33
CA ASP A 3 -7.28 -13.99 -9.55
C ASP A 3 -6.98 -13.35 -8.21
N ILE A 4 -5.75 -12.90 -8.07
CA ILE A 4 -5.34 -12.14 -6.90
C ILE A 4 -5.43 -10.68 -7.26
N LYS A 5 -6.27 -9.94 -6.54
CA LYS A 5 -6.44 -8.53 -6.81
C LYS A 5 -5.25 -7.74 -6.29
N THR A 6 -4.52 -7.15 -7.21
CA THR A 6 -3.43 -6.26 -6.87
C THR A 6 -3.85 -4.81 -7.11
N VAL A 7 -3.06 -3.89 -6.64
CA VAL A 7 -3.36 -2.47 -6.77
C VAL A 7 -2.29 -1.80 -7.61
N ASN A 8 -2.58 -0.60 -8.09
CA ASN A 8 -1.59 0.20 -8.79
C ASN A 8 -1.22 1.41 -7.95
N ALA A 9 -0.21 2.17 -8.39
CA ALA A 9 0.32 3.27 -7.61
C ALA A 9 -0.63 4.46 -7.50
N ASP A 10 -1.70 4.48 -8.28
CA ASP A 10 -2.67 5.55 -8.24
C ASP A 10 -3.72 5.36 -7.15
N ILE A 11 -3.72 4.20 -6.48
CA ILE A 11 -4.68 3.96 -5.40
C ILE A 11 -4.43 4.95 -4.25
N LEU A 12 -5.51 5.45 -3.66
CA LEU A 12 -5.37 6.31 -2.50
C LEU A 12 -4.91 5.50 -1.30
N VAL A 13 -4.03 6.08 -0.50
CA VAL A 13 -3.50 5.38 0.68
C VAL A 13 -4.65 4.97 1.61
N GLY A 14 -5.63 5.86 1.81
CA GLY A 14 -6.77 5.52 2.65
C GLY A 14 -7.58 4.35 2.13
N GLN A 15 -7.77 4.30 0.81
CA GLN A 15 -8.46 3.18 0.19
C GLN A 15 -7.65 1.88 0.34
N LEU A 16 -6.35 1.99 0.13
CA LEU A 16 -5.47 0.83 0.24
C LEU A 16 -5.53 0.20 1.63
N VAL A 17 -5.39 1.02 2.67
CA VAL A 17 -5.39 0.46 4.03
C VAL A 17 -6.77 -0.01 4.47
N ALA A 18 -7.83 0.58 3.91
CA ALA A 18 -9.19 0.15 4.24
C ALA A 18 -9.53 -1.18 3.59
N GLU A 19 -9.13 -1.37 2.33
CA GLU A 19 -9.43 -2.58 1.58
C GLU A 19 -8.43 -3.71 1.84
N HIS A 20 -7.19 -3.33 2.16
CA HIS A 20 -6.10 -4.27 2.35
C HIS A 20 -5.32 -3.93 3.62
N PRO A 21 -5.93 -4.16 4.80
CA PRO A 21 -5.26 -3.81 6.06
C PRO A 21 -3.94 -4.54 6.25
N GLU A 22 -3.75 -5.66 5.58
CA GLU A 22 -2.49 -6.39 5.65
C GLU A 22 -1.32 -5.58 5.11
N THR A 23 -1.58 -4.54 4.31
CA THR A 23 -0.50 -3.72 3.76
C THR A 23 0.00 -2.66 4.73
N ILE A 24 -0.68 -2.45 5.84
CA ILE A 24 -0.29 -1.41 6.79
C ILE A 24 1.12 -1.67 7.33
N GLU A 25 1.40 -2.90 7.76
CA GLU A 25 2.72 -3.24 8.24
C GLU A 25 3.79 -3.06 7.17
N THR A 26 3.45 -3.43 5.93
CA THR A 26 4.37 -3.28 4.81
C THR A 26 4.73 -1.80 4.61
N LEU A 27 3.71 -0.93 4.61
CA LEU A 27 3.95 0.49 4.41
C LEU A 27 4.78 1.08 5.56
N ILE A 28 4.48 0.70 6.79
CA ILE A 28 5.22 1.19 7.95
C ILE A 28 6.68 0.75 7.88
N SER A 29 6.93 -0.49 7.48
CA SER A 29 8.30 -0.99 7.39
C SER A 29 9.11 -0.30 6.30
N HIS A 30 8.44 0.33 5.34
CA HIS A 30 9.11 1.12 4.30
C HIS A 30 9.23 2.60 4.68
N GLY A 31 8.79 2.99 5.87
CA GLY A 31 8.95 4.36 6.35
C GLY A 31 7.70 5.22 6.27
N MET A 32 6.57 4.67 5.90
CA MET A 32 5.32 5.43 5.80
C MET A 32 4.55 5.31 7.11
N HIS A 33 4.88 6.20 8.05
CA HIS A 33 4.32 6.09 9.39
C HIS A 33 3.03 6.87 9.62
N CYS A 34 2.62 7.72 8.69
CA CYS A 34 1.47 8.61 8.88
C CYS A 34 0.21 8.11 8.22
N LEU A 35 -0.06 6.80 8.30
CA LEU A 35 -1.18 6.19 7.59
C LEU A 35 -2.54 6.59 8.17
N GLY A 36 -2.56 7.03 9.42
CA GLY A 36 -3.80 7.44 10.05
C GLY A 36 -4.20 8.89 9.81
N CYS A 37 -3.35 9.68 9.17
CA CYS A 37 -3.63 11.10 8.93
C CYS A 37 -4.58 11.25 7.75
N PRO A 38 -5.67 12.05 7.89
CA PRO A 38 -6.58 12.26 6.76
C PRO A 38 -5.90 12.79 5.50
N SER A 39 -4.92 13.68 5.64
CA SER A 39 -4.23 14.21 4.45
C SER A 39 -3.40 13.14 3.76
N SER A 40 -2.77 12.25 4.52
CA SER A 40 -2.01 11.14 3.92
C SER A 40 -2.93 10.18 3.20
N GLN A 41 -4.10 9.91 3.78
CA GLN A 41 -5.05 8.97 3.20
C GLN A 41 -5.64 9.50 1.90
N ALA A 42 -5.64 10.80 1.69
CA ALA A 42 -6.16 11.41 0.47
C ALA A 42 -5.13 11.42 -0.66
N GLU A 43 -3.88 11.07 -0.38
CA GLU A 43 -2.83 10.99 -1.39
C GLU A 43 -2.81 9.63 -2.06
N SER A 44 -2.39 9.59 -3.32
CA SER A 44 -2.14 8.32 -3.97
C SER A 44 -0.89 7.68 -3.36
N LEU A 45 -0.78 6.36 -3.50
CA LEU A 45 0.41 5.65 -3.02
C LEU A 45 1.67 6.24 -3.64
N LYS A 46 1.62 6.57 -4.94
CA LYS A 46 2.75 7.17 -5.63
C LYS A 46 3.16 8.49 -5.02
N ASP A 47 2.19 9.37 -4.75
CA ASP A 47 2.49 10.68 -4.19
C ASP A 47 3.00 10.55 -2.76
N ALA A 48 2.44 9.64 -1.98
CA ALA A 48 2.90 9.41 -0.63
C ALA A 48 4.35 8.93 -0.63
N CYS A 49 4.71 8.08 -1.58
CA CYS A 49 6.10 7.63 -1.70
C CYS A 49 7.04 8.78 -1.99
N PHE A 50 6.64 9.70 -2.86
CA PHE A 50 7.47 10.87 -3.16
C PHE A 50 7.66 11.74 -1.92
N VAL A 51 6.61 11.95 -1.16
CA VAL A 51 6.69 12.77 0.06
C VAL A 51 7.68 12.16 1.06
N HIS A 52 7.70 10.84 1.14
CA HIS A 52 8.58 10.13 2.10
C HIS A 52 9.94 9.77 1.52
N GLY A 53 10.22 10.17 0.28
CA GLY A 53 11.50 9.85 -0.35
C GLY A 53 11.68 8.39 -0.70
N LEU A 54 10.58 7.69 -0.95
CA LEU A 54 10.59 6.27 -1.29
C LEU A 54 10.40 6.07 -2.77
N GLU A 55 10.83 4.91 -3.27
CA GLU A 55 10.61 4.55 -4.67
C GLU A 55 9.24 3.91 -4.82
N PRO A 56 8.32 4.52 -5.57
CA PRO A 56 6.96 3.98 -5.70
C PRO A 56 6.92 2.56 -6.21
N ASP A 57 7.80 2.23 -7.17
CA ASP A 57 7.80 0.89 -7.76
C ASP A 57 8.13 -0.18 -6.73
N LYS A 58 9.09 0.09 -5.86
CA LYS A 58 9.48 -0.88 -4.84
C LYS A 58 8.43 -1.03 -3.76
N VAL A 59 7.83 0.08 -3.35
CA VAL A 59 6.77 0.03 -2.35
C VAL A 59 5.55 -0.69 -2.92
N LEU A 60 5.21 -0.39 -4.17
CA LEU A 60 4.08 -1.04 -4.83
C LEU A 60 4.29 -2.55 -4.93
N GLU A 61 5.50 -2.97 -5.28
CA GLU A 61 5.81 -4.39 -5.38
C GLU A 61 5.63 -5.07 -4.03
N ALA A 62 6.14 -4.45 -2.96
CA ALA A 62 6.00 -5.01 -1.61
C ALA A 62 4.54 -5.07 -1.18
N VAL A 63 3.76 -4.04 -1.50
CA VAL A 63 2.34 -4.00 -1.17
C VAL A 63 1.59 -5.11 -1.89
N ASN A 64 1.83 -5.27 -3.18
CA ASN A 64 1.15 -6.31 -3.94
C ASN A 64 1.56 -7.70 -3.50
N LYS A 65 2.80 -7.86 -3.08
CA LYS A 65 3.26 -9.12 -2.51
C LYS A 65 2.51 -9.45 -1.22
N ALA A 66 2.32 -8.45 -0.36
CA ALA A 66 1.58 -8.65 0.88
C ALA A 66 0.14 -9.04 0.61
N ILE A 67 -0.49 -8.39 -0.38
CA ILE A 67 -1.86 -8.72 -0.77
C ILE A 67 -1.95 -10.16 -1.26
N ALA A 68 -1.00 -10.57 -2.10
CA ALA A 68 -0.98 -11.91 -2.64
C ALA A 68 -0.77 -12.96 -1.55
N GLU A 69 0.11 -12.67 -0.60
CA GLU A 69 0.36 -13.60 0.50
C GLU A 69 -0.87 -13.75 1.39
N LYS A 70 -1.57 -12.65 1.65
CA LYS A 70 -2.80 -12.70 2.45
C LYS A 70 -3.88 -13.49 1.73
N ALA A 71 -4.00 -13.32 0.43
CA ALA A 71 -4.99 -14.05 -0.35
C ALA A 71 -4.72 -15.56 -0.31
N ARG A 72 -3.45 -15.95 -0.26
CA ARG A 72 -3.10 -17.37 -0.21
C ARG A 72 -3.37 -17.98 1.16
N GLU A 73 -3.39 -17.18 2.21
CA GLU A 73 -3.72 -17.66 3.56
C GLU A 73 -5.19 -18.04 3.70
N ALA A 74 -6.02 -17.41 2.91
CA ALA A 74 -7.45 -17.69 2.94
C ALA A 74 -7.76 -18.96 2.17
#